data_07d3933f03a7ab800df644e18578056c
#
_entry.id   07d3933f03a7ab800df644e18578056c
#
_cell.length_a   1.000
_cell.length_b   1.000
_cell.length_c   1.000
_cell.angle_alpha   90.00
_cell.angle_beta   90.00
_cell.angle_gamma   90.00
#
_symmetry.space_group_name_H-M   'P 1'
#
loop_
_entity.id
_entity.type
_entity.pdbx_description
1 polymer ?
#
loop_
_entity_poly.entity_id
_entity_poly.type
_entity_poly.pdbx_seq_one_letter_code
_entity_poly.pdbx_strand_id
1 'polypeptide(L)'
;MHAQPPAPADFEFIDATLLKYGEDHSVLNMAELDGYFTALVSSPAKVDVAEWFPAIWGGQNPEWDNMDEAQAFLELCVRHMNTLAAQLATDSQAFKARFDETEHQDQAVTLAEEWCFGYVRGVTIANWPPLPAVQAGQLERISCCAEQDNFELPADLDVNAHQLQISEIEPAARALHDYWLSQR
;
A
#
# COMPACT_ATOMS: atom_id res chain seq x y z
N MET A 1 17.97 7.44 16.05
CA MET A 1 16.75 8.20 16.44
C MET A 1 15.61 7.58 15.66
N HIS A 2 14.74 6.78 16.33
CA HIS A 2 13.55 6.25 15.66
C HIS A 2 12.60 7.42 15.43
N ALA A 3 12.30 7.73 14.17
CA ALA A 3 11.28 8.71 13.86
C ALA A 3 9.95 8.22 14.46
N GLN A 4 9.22 9.11 15.13
CA GLN A 4 7.90 8.78 15.66
C GLN A 4 6.97 8.41 14.51
N PRO A 5 6.15 7.32 14.63
CA PRO A 5 5.18 6.98 13.61
C PRO A 5 4.24 8.16 13.31
N PRO A 6 3.68 8.25 12.09
CA PRO A 6 2.69 9.27 11.78
C PRO A 6 1.49 9.20 12.73
N ALA A 7 0.98 10.35 13.15
CA ALA A 7 -0.23 10.47 13.95
C ALA A 7 -1.49 10.37 13.07
N PRO A 8 -2.70 10.16 13.63
CA PRO A 8 -3.93 10.16 12.83
C PRO A 8 -4.11 11.39 11.95
N ALA A 9 -3.82 12.59 12.46
CA ALA A 9 -3.89 13.83 11.69
C ALA A 9 -2.89 13.89 10.52
N ASP A 10 -1.76 13.20 10.60
CA ASP A 10 -0.80 13.11 9.51
C ASP A 10 -1.36 12.28 8.34
N PHE A 11 -2.11 11.23 8.64
CA PHE A 11 -2.80 10.42 7.62
C PHE A 11 -3.94 11.18 6.96
N GLU A 12 -4.72 11.95 7.72
CA GLU A 12 -5.76 12.85 7.18
C GLU A 12 -5.16 13.89 6.23
N PHE A 13 -3.99 14.44 6.56
CA PHE A 13 -3.28 15.36 5.68
C PHE A 13 -2.82 14.68 4.39
N ILE A 14 -2.31 13.44 4.48
CA ILE A 14 -1.91 12.65 3.29
C ILE A 14 -3.12 12.43 2.39
N ASP A 15 -4.24 11.94 2.92
CA ASP A 15 -5.48 11.70 2.16
C ASP A 15 -5.99 12.97 1.49
N ALA A 16 -6.06 14.08 2.23
CA ALA A 16 -6.48 15.37 1.68
C ALA A 16 -5.57 15.85 0.55
N THR A 17 -4.26 15.60 0.67
CA THR A 17 -3.27 15.97 -0.36
C THR A 17 -3.42 15.10 -1.60
N LEU A 18 -3.57 13.78 -1.43
CA LEU A 18 -3.81 12.86 -2.54
C LEU A 18 -5.10 13.22 -3.29
N LEU A 19 -6.18 13.51 -2.57
CA LEU A 19 -7.45 13.94 -3.17
C LEU A 19 -7.33 15.29 -3.90
N LYS A 20 -6.54 16.23 -3.38
CA LYS A 20 -6.38 17.57 -3.94
C LYS A 20 -5.59 17.57 -5.24
N TYR A 21 -4.55 16.76 -5.33
CA TYR A 21 -3.59 16.78 -6.45
C TYR A 21 -3.67 15.52 -7.33
N GLY A 22 -4.42 14.49 -6.90
CA GLY A 22 -4.53 13.23 -7.62
C GLY A 22 -5.34 13.36 -8.91
N GLU A 23 -4.90 12.63 -9.92
CA GLU A 23 -5.57 12.45 -11.22
C GLU A 23 -5.82 10.96 -11.45
N ASP A 24 -6.45 10.58 -12.57
CA ASP A 24 -6.86 9.19 -12.89
C ASP A 24 -5.77 8.12 -12.74
N HIS A 25 -4.49 8.52 -12.83
CA HIS A 25 -3.35 7.59 -12.73
C HIS A 25 -2.55 7.75 -11.43
N SER A 26 -3.04 8.59 -10.52
CA SER A 26 -2.40 8.81 -9.22
C SER A 26 -2.79 7.73 -8.22
N VAL A 27 -2.03 7.65 -7.13
CA VAL A 27 -2.49 7.05 -5.87
C VAL A 27 -3.57 7.95 -5.30
N LEU A 28 -4.73 7.40 -4.97
CA LEU A 28 -5.91 8.22 -4.65
C LEU A 28 -6.21 8.34 -3.16
N ASN A 29 -5.73 7.41 -2.33
CA ASN A 29 -6.00 7.41 -0.90
C ASN A 29 -4.89 6.73 -0.09
N MET A 30 -5.05 6.78 1.23
CA MET A 30 -4.07 6.24 2.17
C MET A 30 -3.96 4.71 2.13
N ALA A 31 -5.04 3.99 1.84
CA ALA A 31 -5.02 2.53 1.73
C ALA A 31 -4.13 2.11 0.54
N GLU A 32 -4.35 2.72 -0.62
CA GLU A 32 -3.52 2.49 -1.81
C GLU A 32 -2.05 2.87 -1.55
N LEU A 33 -1.81 4.02 -0.90
CA LEU A 33 -0.45 4.48 -0.57
C LEU A 33 0.26 3.53 0.40
N ASP A 34 -0.44 2.99 1.40
CA ASP A 34 0.11 2.03 2.36
C ASP A 34 0.53 0.74 1.67
N GLY A 35 -0.31 0.20 0.77
CA GLY A 35 0.03 -0.95 -0.06
C GLY A 35 1.24 -0.68 -0.95
N TYR A 36 1.26 0.46 -1.62
CA TYR A 36 2.36 0.91 -2.45
C TYR A 36 3.69 0.95 -1.68
N PHE A 37 3.70 1.60 -0.52
CA PHE A 37 4.90 1.67 0.31
C PHE A 37 5.30 0.33 0.91
N THR A 38 4.34 -0.53 1.26
CA THR A 38 4.64 -1.88 1.76
C THR A 38 5.40 -2.70 0.73
N ALA A 39 5.05 -2.61 -0.55
CA ALA A 39 5.79 -3.26 -1.63
C ALA A 39 7.19 -2.64 -1.83
N LEU A 40 7.31 -1.30 -1.78
CA LEU A 40 8.60 -0.63 -1.92
C LEU A 40 9.60 -1.01 -0.81
N VAL A 41 9.16 -1.02 0.44
CA VAL A 41 10.04 -1.38 1.57
C VAL A 41 10.37 -2.87 1.61
N SER A 42 9.52 -3.71 1.01
CA SER A 42 9.77 -5.14 0.84
C SER A 42 10.72 -5.45 -0.33
N SER A 43 10.92 -4.52 -1.25
CA SER A 43 11.73 -4.72 -2.47
C SER A 43 13.13 -5.25 -2.19
N PRO A 44 13.69 -6.16 -3.02
CA PRO A 44 15.05 -6.62 -2.90
C PRO A 44 16.11 -5.52 -3.10
N ALA A 45 15.76 -4.47 -3.84
CA ALA A 45 16.60 -3.31 -4.08
C ALA A 45 15.92 -2.04 -3.56
N LYS A 46 16.73 -1.11 -3.08
CA LYS A 46 16.21 0.21 -2.67
C LYS A 46 15.75 0.98 -3.90
N VAL A 47 14.54 1.52 -3.82
CA VAL A 47 13.98 2.43 -4.85
C VAL A 47 14.28 3.87 -4.46
N ASP A 48 14.81 4.65 -5.40
CA ASP A 48 15.14 6.07 -5.15
C ASP A 48 13.88 6.93 -5.06
N VAL A 49 13.96 8.01 -4.28
CA VAL A 49 12.86 8.98 -4.15
C VAL A 49 12.49 9.61 -5.50
N ALA A 50 13.47 9.79 -6.38
CA ALA A 50 13.24 10.32 -7.73
C ALA A 50 12.43 9.38 -8.64
N GLU A 51 12.31 8.11 -8.26
CA GLU A 51 11.50 7.11 -8.96
C GLU A 51 10.13 6.94 -8.31
N TRP A 52 10.09 6.69 -6.98
CA TRP A 52 8.83 6.38 -6.32
C TRP A 52 7.95 7.61 -6.07
N PHE A 53 8.52 8.80 -5.83
CA PHE A 53 7.70 9.97 -5.50
C PHE A 53 6.87 10.47 -6.71
N PRO A 54 7.43 10.66 -7.92
CA PRO A 54 6.61 10.98 -9.10
C PRO A 54 5.59 9.88 -9.45
N ALA A 55 5.91 8.61 -9.15
CA ALA A 55 5.01 7.50 -9.45
C ALA A 55 3.72 7.52 -8.61
N ILE A 56 3.70 8.18 -7.43
CA ILE A 56 2.47 8.47 -6.68
C ILE A 56 1.47 9.24 -7.57
N TRP A 57 1.96 10.12 -8.41
CA TRP A 57 1.19 11.04 -9.25
C TRP A 57 1.05 10.58 -10.71
N GLY A 58 1.29 9.30 -10.98
CA GLY A 58 1.24 8.79 -12.35
C GLY A 58 2.49 9.06 -13.21
N GLY A 59 3.61 9.46 -12.59
CA GLY A 59 4.91 9.64 -13.23
C GLY A 59 5.39 11.09 -13.33
N GLN A 60 4.54 12.06 -12.99
CA GLN A 60 4.88 13.47 -12.98
C GLN A 60 4.38 14.13 -11.69
N ASN A 61 5.23 14.91 -11.04
CA ASN A 61 4.81 15.64 -9.85
C ASN A 61 3.72 16.66 -10.21
N PRO A 62 2.71 16.87 -9.35
CA PRO A 62 1.69 17.88 -9.56
C PRO A 62 2.26 19.30 -9.47
N GLU A 63 1.53 20.27 -9.98
CA GLU A 63 1.80 21.68 -9.73
C GLU A 63 1.34 22.04 -8.31
N TRP A 64 2.29 22.08 -7.40
CA TRP A 64 2.02 22.38 -5.99
C TRP A 64 1.63 23.84 -5.78
N ASP A 65 0.58 24.10 -5.00
CA ASP A 65 0.17 25.45 -4.62
C ASP A 65 1.25 26.17 -3.81
N ASN A 66 2.00 25.43 -2.98
CA ASN A 66 3.19 25.92 -2.30
C ASN A 66 4.17 24.77 -2.00
N MET A 67 5.44 25.12 -1.88
CA MET A 67 6.52 24.15 -1.64
C MET A 67 6.54 23.60 -0.21
N ASP A 68 5.98 24.30 0.76
CA ASP A 68 5.91 23.81 2.15
C ASP A 68 4.95 22.62 2.25
N GLU A 69 3.83 22.66 1.50
CA GLU A 69 2.88 21.56 1.40
C GLU A 69 3.53 20.32 0.75
N ALA A 70 4.24 20.53 -0.36
CA ALA A 70 4.98 19.46 -1.05
C ALA A 70 6.03 18.81 -0.13
N GLN A 71 6.79 19.62 0.60
CA GLN A 71 7.79 19.13 1.55
C GLN A 71 7.15 18.38 2.71
N ALA A 72 6.07 18.90 3.31
CA ALA A 72 5.36 18.25 4.40
C ALA A 72 4.80 16.89 3.96
N PHE A 73 4.21 16.80 2.78
CA PHE A 73 3.72 15.55 2.20
C PHE A 73 4.86 14.54 2.01
N LEU A 74 5.98 14.93 1.40
CA LEU A 74 7.13 14.06 1.22
C LEU A 74 7.71 13.56 2.56
N GLU A 75 7.83 14.45 3.56
CA GLU A 75 8.33 14.09 4.89
C GLU A 75 7.43 13.05 5.58
N LEU A 76 6.11 13.19 5.45
CA LEU A 76 5.14 12.24 6.00
C LEU A 76 5.19 10.89 5.26
N CYS A 77 5.31 10.89 3.94
CA CYS A 77 5.52 9.69 3.14
C CYS A 77 6.77 8.92 3.59
N VAL A 78 7.90 9.61 3.72
CA VAL A 78 9.17 9.01 4.18
C VAL A 78 9.04 8.48 5.61
N ARG A 79 8.37 9.22 6.50
CA ARG A 79 8.12 8.78 7.87
C ARG A 79 7.28 7.51 7.91
N HIS A 80 6.23 7.44 7.09
CA HIS A 80 5.38 6.26 7.00
C HIS A 80 6.15 5.05 6.44
N MET A 81 6.88 5.20 5.34
CA MET A 81 7.76 4.16 4.80
C MET A 81 8.75 3.63 5.84
N ASN A 82 9.39 4.52 6.60
CA ASN A 82 10.33 4.12 7.64
C ASN A 82 9.63 3.35 8.78
N THR A 83 8.38 3.70 9.10
CA THR A 83 7.57 2.99 10.09
C THR A 83 7.25 1.58 9.62
N LEU A 84 6.78 1.42 8.37
CA LEU A 84 6.52 0.12 7.74
C LEU A 84 7.78 -0.75 7.68
N ALA A 85 8.91 -0.18 7.24
CA ALA A 85 10.17 -0.89 7.16
C ALA A 85 10.65 -1.37 8.54
N ALA A 86 10.54 -0.53 9.57
CA ALA A 86 10.91 -0.88 10.93
C ALA A 86 10.00 -1.98 11.51
N GLN A 87 8.70 -1.90 11.27
CA GLN A 87 7.71 -2.87 11.74
C GLN A 87 7.96 -4.24 11.10
N LEU A 88 8.07 -4.29 9.78
CA LEU A 88 8.32 -5.52 9.03
C LEU A 88 9.67 -6.16 9.39
N ALA A 89 10.72 -5.37 9.58
CA ALA A 89 12.04 -5.88 9.94
C ALA A 89 12.15 -6.36 11.39
N THR A 90 11.37 -5.80 12.32
CA THR A 90 11.45 -6.14 13.75
C THR A 90 10.52 -7.27 14.13
N ASP A 91 9.27 -7.21 13.67
CA ASP A 91 8.23 -8.20 13.90
C ASP A 91 7.23 -8.16 12.74
N SER A 92 7.53 -8.90 11.67
CA SER A 92 6.65 -8.98 10.51
C SER A 92 5.25 -9.52 10.85
N GLN A 93 5.12 -10.31 11.92
CA GLN A 93 3.83 -10.84 12.37
C GLN A 93 2.93 -9.77 13.01
N ALA A 94 3.51 -8.69 13.53
CA ALA A 94 2.77 -7.55 14.05
C ALA A 94 2.36 -6.54 12.97
N PHE A 95 2.82 -6.71 11.74
CA PHE A 95 2.43 -5.86 10.62
C PHE A 95 0.92 -5.89 10.40
N LYS A 96 0.33 -4.71 10.25
CA LYS A 96 -1.08 -4.49 9.93
C LYS A 96 -1.19 -3.55 8.75
N ALA A 97 -1.82 -4.03 7.68
CA ALA A 97 -2.16 -3.22 6.53
C ALA A 97 -3.26 -2.20 6.89
N ARG A 98 -3.22 -1.05 6.24
CA ARG A 98 -4.26 -0.02 6.40
C ARG A 98 -5.39 -0.28 5.40
N PHE A 99 -6.15 -1.33 5.66
CA PHE A 99 -7.36 -1.61 4.88
C PHE A 99 -8.45 -0.61 5.23
N ASP A 100 -9.31 -0.33 4.27
CA ASP A 100 -10.53 0.41 4.49
C ASP A 100 -11.65 -0.49 5.04
N GLU A 101 -12.68 0.14 5.56
CA GLU A 101 -13.88 -0.54 6.06
C GLU A 101 -15.12 0.14 5.51
N THR A 102 -16.12 -0.65 5.21
CA THR A 102 -17.46 -0.18 4.81
C THR A 102 -18.53 -0.99 5.49
N GLU A 103 -19.78 -0.57 5.32
CA GLU A 103 -20.96 -1.30 5.77
C GLU A 103 -21.66 -1.91 4.56
N HIS A 104 -21.90 -3.21 4.60
CA HIS A 104 -22.65 -3.95 3.60
C HIS A 104 -23.72 -4.80 4.29
N GLN A 105 -25.01 -4.55 4.00
CA GLN A 105 -26.14 -5.26 4.62
C GLN A 105 -26.08 -5.29 6.16
N ASP A 106 -25.87 -4.14 6.78
CA ASP A 106 -25.72 -3.95 8.24
C ASP A 106 -24.54 -4.73 8.87
N GLN A 107 -23.54 -5.12 8.07
CA GLN A 107 -22.31 -5.77 8.52
C GLN A 107 -21.08 -4.94 8.13
N ALA A 108 -20.12 -4.81 9.05
CA ALA A 108 -18.83 -4.22 8.74
C ALA A 108 -18.02 -5.16 7.82
N VAL A 109 -17.52 -4.61 6.73
CA VAL A 109 -16.73 -5.34 5.72
C VAL A 109 -15.40 -4.62 5.52
N THR A 110 -14.31 -5.37 5.65
CA THR A 110 -12.96 -4.87 5.35
C THR A 110 -12.74 -4.88 3.84
N LEU A 111 -12.17 -3.80 3.32
CA LEU A 111 -11.82 -3.62 1.91
C LEU A 111 -10.30 -3.58 1.78
N ALA A 112 -9.74 -4.55 1.06
CA ALA A 112 -8.31 -4.62 0.80
C ALA A 112 -7.94 -4.30 -0.65
N GLU A 113 -8.91 -4.07 -1.51
CA GLU A 113 -8.77 -3.98 -2.96
C GLU A 113 -7.86 -2.82 -3.35
N GLU A 114 -8.08 -1.64 -2.79
CA GLU A 114 -7.25 -0.46 -3.05
C GLU A 114 -5.82 -0.63 -2.50
N TRP A 115 -5.70 -1.20 -1.31
CA TRP A 115 -4.40 -1.54 -0.76
C TRP A 115 -3.63 -2.51 -1.65
N CYS A 116 -4.30 -3.56 -2.13
CA CYS A 116 -3.72 -4.55 -3.04
C CYS A 116 -3.31 -3.91 -4.37
N PHE A 117 -4.12 -2.99 -4.89
CA PHE A 117 -3.81 -2.25 -6.11
C PHE A 117 -2.55 -1.40 -5.93
N GLY A 118 -2.43 -0.68 -4.82
CA GLY A 118 -1.22 0.04 -4.44
C GLY A 118 0.00 -0.88 -4.32
N TYR A 119 -0.16 -2.04 -3.69
CA TYR A 119 0.92 -3.02 -3.56
C TYR A 119 1.46 -3.48 -4.92
N VAL A 120 0.57 -3.86 -5.85
CA VAL A 120 0.95 -4.27 -7.22
C VAL A 120 1.66 -3.14 -7.96
N ARG A 121 1.19 -1.91 -7.79
CA ARG A 121 1.85 -0.71 -8.32
C ARG A 121 3.27 -0.57 -7.75
N GLY A 122 3.45 -0.76 -6.45
CA GLY A 122 4.76 -0.72 -5.80
C GLY A 122 5.71 -1.81 -6.30
N VAL A 123 5.21 -3.02 -6.50
CA VAL A 123 5.97 -4.14 -7.12
C VAL A 123 6.47 -3.75 -8.51
N THR A 124 5.62 -3.09 -9.32
CA THR A 124 5.95 -2.65 -10.68
C THR A 124 7.02 -1.56 -10.66
N ILE A 125 6.86 -0.53 -9.82
CA ILE A 125 7.82 0.59 -9.72
C ILE A 125 9.17 0.11 -9.18
N ALA A 126 9.15 -0.82 -8.21
CA ALA A 126 10.36 -1.42 -7.66
C ALA A 126 11.01 -2.46 -8.61
N ASN A 127 10.37 -2.73 -9.75
CA ASN A 127 10.84 -3.67 -10.77
C ASN A 127 11.30 -5.01 -10.14
N TRP A 128 10.40 -5.64 -9.37
CA TRP A 128 10.74 -6.90 -8.70
C TRP A 128 11.16 -7.96 -9.71
N PRO A 129 12.24 -8.68 -9.45
CA PRO A 129 12.64 -9.81 -10.29
C PRO A 129 11.61 -10.95 -10.18
N PRO A 130 11.63 -11.90 -11.15
CA PRO A 130 10.75 -13.07 -11.10
C PRO A 130 10.83 -13.82 -9.76
N LEU A 131 9.68 -14.14 -9.21
CA LEU A 131 9.57 -14.85 -7.93
C LEU A 131 9.54 -16.38 -8.16
N PRO A 132 10.08 -17.18 -7.22
CA PRO A 132 9.84 -18.63 -7.21
C PRO A 132 8.34 -18.94 -7.04
N ALA A 133 7.92 -20.14 -7.44
CA ALA A 133 6.51 -20.52 -7.54
C ALA A 133 5.70 -20.26 -6.24
N VAL A 134 6.29 -20.52 -5.07
CA VAL A 134 5.60 -20.30 -3.78
C VAL A 134 5.35 -18.80 -3.55
N GLN A 135 6.34 -17.95 -3.76
CA GLN A 135 6.24 -16.51 -3.60
C GLN A 135 5.38 -15.86 -4.71
N ALA A 136 5.46 -16.39 -5.93
CA ALA A 136 4.58 -15.97 -7.01
C ALA A 136 3.09 -16.22 -6.65
N GLY A 137 2.76 -17.35 -6.02
CA GLY A 137 1.42 -17.61 -5.51
C GLY A 137 0.97 -16.65 -4.40
N GLN A 138 1.89 -16.14 -3.57
CA GLN A 138 1.54 -15.09 -2.60
C GLN A 138 1.24 -13.76 -3.30
N LEU A 139 2.05 -13.38 -4.29
CA LEU A 139 1.80 -12.16 -5.06
C LEU A 139 0.50 -12.27 -5.88
N GLU A 140 0.19 -13.44 -6.42
CA GLU A 140 -1.04 -13.68 -7.17
C GLU A 140 -2.30 -13.42 -6.31
N ARG A 141 -2.31 -13.83 -5.02
CA ARG A 141 -3.43 -13.53 -4.10
C ARG A 141 -3.67 -12.02 -3.98
N ILE A 142 -2.61 -11.25 -3.81
CA ILE A 142 -2.69 -9.78 -3.74
C ILE A 142 -3.15 -9.22 -5.09
N SER A 143 -2.59 -9.71 -6.20
CA SER A 143 -2.94 -9.23 -7.55
C SER A 143 -4.39 -9.53 -7.93
N CYS A 144 -4.92 -10.70 -7.57
CA CYS A 144 -6.34 -11.04 -7.82
C CYS A 144 -7.27 -10.13 -7.01
N CYS A 145 -6.90 -9.74 -5.78
CA CYS A 145 -7.68 -8.80 -4.99
C CYS A 145 -7.63 -7.38 -5.59
N ALA A 146 -6.53 -7.02 -6.25
CA ALA A 146 -6.29 -5.71 -6.85
C ALA A 146 -7.05 -5.44 -8.15
N GLU A 147 -7.79 -6.42 -8.70
CA GLU A 147 -8.54 -6.24 -9.94
C GLU A 147 -9.64 -5.19 -9.76
N GLN A 148 -9.73 -4.24 -10.69
CA GLN A 148 -10.68 -3.11 -10.60
C GLN A 148 -12.14 -3.53 -10.51
N ASP A 149 -12.49 -4.69 -11.08
CA ASP A 149 -13.84 -5.25 -10.98
C ASP A 149 -14.24 -5.60 -9.54
N ASN A 150 -13.29 -5.70 -8.62
CA ASN A 150 -13.50 -5.98 -7.20
C ASN A 150 -13.74 -4.72 -6.35
N PHE A 151 -13.54 -3.51 -6.89
CA PHE A 151 -13.67 -2.26 -6.13
C PHE A 151 -15.11 -1.91 -5.79
N GLU A 152 -16.09 -2.47 -6.49
CA GLU A 152 -17.50 -2.37 -6.16
C GLU A 152 -17.99 -3.69 -5.56
N LEU A 153 -18.48 -3.65 -4.32
CA LEU A 153 -19.03 -4.84 -3.68
C LEU A 153 -20.34 -5.25 -4.36
N PRO A 154 -20.45 -6.51 -4.85
CA PRO A 154 -21.71 -6.98 -5.42
C PRO A 154 -22.84 -6.99 -4.38
N ALA A 155 -24.08 -6.73 -4.82
CA ALA A 155 -25.23 -6.69 -3.92
C ALA A 155 -25.50 -8.02 -3.21
N ASP A 156 -25.07 -9.13 -3.81
CA ASP A 156 -25.21 -10.51 -3.30
C ASP A 156 -23.88 -11.05 -2.72
N LEU A 157 -22.99 -10.16 -2.25
CA LEU A 157 -21.70 -10.53 -1.69
C LEU A 157 -21.85 -11.55 -0.55
N ASP A 158 -21.13 -12.67 -0.65
CA ASP A 158 -20.89 -13.53 0.50
C ASP A 158 -19.81 -12.90 1.39
N VAL A 159 -20.23 -12.14 2.40
CA VAL A 159 -19.34 -11.41 3.30
C VAL A 159 -18.35 -12.35 3.98
N ASN A 160 -18.74 -13.55 4.36
CA ASN A 160 -17.84 -14.51 5.03
C ASN A 160 -16.73 -14.99 4.08
N ALA A 161 -17.10 -15.32 2.84
CA ALA A 161 -16.12 -15.75 1.83
C ALA A 161 -15.16 -14.61 1.49
N HIS A 162 -15.68 -13.38 1.34
CA HIS A 162 -14.88 -12.19 1.11
C HIS A 162 -13.89 -11.92 2.26
N GLN A 163 -14.36 -11.91 3.52
CA GLN A 163 -13.50 -11.68 4.67
C GLN A 163 -12.42 -12.77 4.84
N LEU A 164 -12.75 -14.02 4.49
CA LEU A 164 -11.76 -15.09 4.49
C LEU A 164 -10.65 -14.83 3.46
N GLN A 165 -11.01 -14.38 2.26
CA GLN A 165 -10.05 -14.03 1.23
C GLN A 165 -9.16 -12.85 1.67
N ILE A 166 -9.75 -11.78 2.23
CA ILE A 166 -9.02 -10.62 2.75
C ILE A 166 -8.04 -11.02 3.86
N SER A 167 -8.41 -11.98 4.72
CA SER A 167 -7.55 -12.44 5.81
C SER A 167 -6.23 -13.08 5.36
N GLU A 168 -6.11 -13.45 4.10
CA GLU A 168 -4.89 -14.01 3.51
C GLU A 168 -3.91 -12.95 2.96
N ILE A 169 -4.34 -11.69 2.80
CA ILE A 169 -3.55 -10.62 2.16
C ILE A 169 -2.35 -10.22 3.03
N GLU A 170 -2.56 -9.89 4.32
CA GLU A 170 -1.45 -9.55 5.21
C GLU A 170 -0.42 -10.69 5.32
N PRO A 171 -0.82 -11.97 5.53
CA PRO A 171 0.12 -13.09 5.51
C PRO A 171 0.91 -13.20 4.21
N ALA A 172 0.28 -12.96 3.07
CA ALA A 172 0.95 -12.98 1.76
C ALA A 172 2.02 -11.88 1.65
N ALA A 173 1.68 -10.64 2.05
CA ALA A 173 2.60 -9.51 2.04
C ALA A 173 3.81 -9.75 2.97
N ARG A 174 3.57 -10.29 4.18
CA ARG A 174 4.63 -10.68 5.12
C ARG A 174 5.56 -11.74 4.53
N ALA A 175 4.99 -12.79 3.92
CA ALA A 175 5.78 -13.86 3.30
C ALA A 175 6.65 -13.34 2.16
N LEU A 176 6.18 -12.39 1.38
CA LEU A 176 6.94 -11.73 0.31
C LEU A 176 8.08 -10.87 0.89
N HIS A 177 7.78 -10.09 1.94
CA HIS A 177 8.80 -9.31 2.63
C HIS A 177 9.91 -10.21 3.21
N ASP A 178 9.53 -11.24 3.97
CA ASP A 178 10.47 -12.17 4.63
C ASP A 178 11.34 -12.91 3.60
N TYR A 179 10.75 -13.28 2.45
CA TYR A 179 11.50 -13.86 1.35
C TYR A 179 12.57 -12.90 0.84
N TRP A 180 12.22 -11.66 0.46
CA TRP A 180 13.21 -10.71 -0.05
C TRP A 180 14.23 -10.29 1.00
N LEU A 181 13.82 -10.19 2.27
CA LEU A 181 14.74 -9.92 3.37
C LEU A 181 15.82 -11.03 3.46
N SER A 182 15.47 -12.28 3.22
CA SER A 182 16.38 -13.43 3.22
C SER A 182 17.35 -13.46 2.02
N GLN A 183 17.08 -12.68 0.99
CA GLN A 183 17.89 -12.59 -0.24
C GLN A 183 18.85 -11.38 -0.27
N ARG A 184 18.78 -10.49 0.72
CA ARG A 184 19.61 -9.27 0.84
C ARG A 184 21.02 -9.52 1.37
#